data_4bd9387489c575983a87d6129a760a3d
#
_entry.id   4bd9387489c575983a87d6129a760a3d
#
_cell.length_a   1.000
_cell.length_b   1.000
_cell.length_c   1.000
_cell.angle_alpha   90.00
_cell.angle_beta   90.00
_cell.angle_gamma   90.00
#
_symmetry.space_group_name_H-M   'P 1'
#
loop_
_entity.id
_entity.type
_entity.pdbx_description
1 polymer ?
#
loop_
_entity_poly.entity_id
_entity_poly.type
_entity_poly.pdbx_seq_one_letter_code
_entity_poly.pdbx_strand_id
1 'polypeptide(L)'
;MTQGERVKEIRKSLEMTMEQFGSRLGVTKVAISRIEKGERNLTEQMSRAICREFNVSEEWLKTGDGEMYQQLSEDEEIAGIVS
;
A
#
# COMPACT_ATOMS: atom_id res chain seq x y z
N MET A 1 3.10 14.85 3.94
CA MET A 1 3.13 13.44 4.34
C MET A 1 4.22 12.74 3.59
N THR A 2 5.07 12.00 4.31
CA THR A 2 6.16 11.28 3.65
C THR A 2 5.65 9.94 3.14
N GLN A 3 6.47 9.27 2.34
CA GLN A 3 6.10 7.95 1.87
C GLN A 3 5.93 6.98 3.04
N GLY A 4 6.78 7.11 4.06
CA GLY A 4 6.64 6.25 5.22
C GLY A 4 5.32 6.46 5.94
N GLU A 5 4.90 7.71 6.03
CA GLU A 5 3.62 8.02 6.64
C GLU A 5 2.48 7.48 5.79
N ARG A 6 2.63 7.50 4.49
CA ARG A 6 1.60 6.93 3.62
C ARG A 6 1.50 5.41 3.80
N VAL A 7 2.64 4.74 3.98
CA VAL A 7 2.64 3.31 4.25
C VAL A 7 1.88 3.04 5.54
N LYS A 8 2.12 3.88 6.55
CA LYS A 8 1.44 3.73 7.83
C LYS A 8 -0.08 3.93 7.65
N GLU A 9 -0.47 4.88 6.83
CA GLU A 9 -1.88 5.12 6.59
C GLU A 9 -2.54 3.91 5.93
N ILE A 10 -1.85 3.28 4.99
CA ILE A 10 -2.37 2.10 4.35
C ILE A 10 -2.57 1.01 5.39
N ARG A 11 -1.56 0.80 6.23
CA ARG A 11 -1.62 -0.25 7.24
C ARG A 11 -2.78 -0.02 8.20
N LYS A 12 -2.93 1.22 8.64
CA LYS A 12 -4.01 1.54 9.56
C LYS A 12 -5.38 1.39 8.91
N SER A 13 -5.45 1.77 7.65
CA SER A 13 -6.70 1.64 6.91
C SER A 13 -7.13 0.18 6.82
N LEU A 14 -6.16 -0.73 6.75
CA LEU A 14 -6.44 -2.14 6.68
C LEU A 14 -6.56 -2.78 8.05
N GLU A 15 -6.37 -1.99 9.10
CA GLU A 15 -6.45 -2.46 10.48
C GLU A 15 -5.47 -3.60 10.74
N MET A 16 -4.26 -3.45 10.21
CA MET A 16 -3.23 -4.47 10.37
C MET A 16 -2.14 -3.99 11.30
N THR A 17 -1.53 -4.94 12.02
CA THR A 17 -0.33 -4.63 12.79
C THR A 17 0.85 -4.58 11.83
N MET A 18 1.98 -4.04 12.30
CA MET A 18 3.18 -4.03 11.49
C MET A 18 3.62 -5.43 11.13
N GLU A 19 3.43 -6.36 12.05
CA GLU A 19 3.80 -7.74 11.81
C GLU A 19 2.93 -8.35 10.72
N GLN A 20 1.63 -8.12 10.78
CA GLN A 20 0.72 -8.65 9.78
C GLN A 20 1.00 -8.04 8.42
N PHE A 21 1.23 -6.74 8.40
CA PHE A 21 1.50 -6.04 7.16
C PHE A 21 2.80 -6.55 6.54
N GLY A 22 3.85 -6.68 7.35
CA GLY A 22 5.11 -7.18 6.86
C GLY A 22 5.02 -8.62 6.38
N SER A 23 4.25 -9.42 7.09
CA SER A 23 4.07 -10.82 6.72
C SER A 23 3.45 -10.95 5.33
N ARG A 24 2.49 -10.08 5.02
CA ARG A 24 1.85 -10.11 3.71
C ARG A 24 2.83 -9.72 2.61
N LEU A 25 3.86 -8.94 2.95
CA LEU A 25 4.83 -8.49 1.98
C LEU A 25 6.11 -9.29 1.99
N GLY A 26 6.22 -10.24 2.91
CA GLY A 26 7.42 -11.05 3.00
C GLY A 26 8.58 -10.35 3.70
N VAL A 27 8.30 -9.36 4.52
CA VAL A 27 9.35 -8.65 5.25
C VAL A 27 9.03 -8.64 6.73
N THR A 28 9.99 -8.21 7.54
CA THR A 28 9.82 -8.26 8.97
C THR A 28 9.09 -7.04 9.50
N LYS A 29 8.58 -7.16 10.72
CA LYS A 29 7.96 -6.05 11.41
C LYS A 29 8.94 -4.89 11.56
N VAL A 30 10.21 -5.19 11.80
CA VAL A 30 11.23 -4.15 11.96
C VAL A 30 11.39 -3.37 10.67
N ALA A 31 11.37 -4.05 9.53
CA ALA A 31 11.49 -3.36 8.26
C ALA A 31 10.33 -2.40 8.06
N ILE A 32 9.12 -2.83 8.39
CA ILE A 32 7.95 -1.97 8.25
C ILE A 32 8.08 -0.76 9.19
N SER A 33 8.50 -1.01 10.42
CA SER A 33 8.64 0.06 11.38
C SER A 33 9.63 1.12 10.88
N ARG A 34 10.74 0.69 10.32
CA ARG A 34 11.75 1.62 9.85
C ARG A 34 11.27 2.42 8.64
N ILE A 35 10.52 1.77 7.77
CA ILE A 35 9.97 2.46 6.62
C ILE A 35 8.98 3.53 7.09
N GLU A 36 8.12 3.19 8.04
CA GLU A 36 7.11 4.13 8.52
C GLU A 36 7.74 5.33 9.22
N LYS A 37 8.87 5.11 9.87
CA LYS A 37 9.55 6.20 10.56
C LYS A 37 10.44 7.03 9.65
N GLY A 38 10.61 6.60 8.42
CA GLY A 38 11.47 7.32 7.51
C GLY A 38 12.94 6.97 7.64
N GLU A 39 13.26 5.97 8.45
CA GLU A 39 14.65 5.54 8.64
C GLU A 39 15.12 4.69 7.48
N ARG A 40 14.22 4.18 6.69
CA ARG A 40 14.55 3.35 5.56
C ARG A 40 13.70 3.77 4.38
N ASN A 41 14.33 3.90 3.23
CA ASN A 41 13.60 4.31 2.04
C ASN A 41 12.68 3.21 1.57
N LEU A 42 11.56 3.63 1.02
CA LEU A 42 10.64 2.70 0.41
C LEU A 42 11.15 2.47 -1.02
N THR A 43 11.65 1.26 -1.27
CA THR A 43 12.17 0.96 -2.59
C THR A 43 11.03 0.80 -3.57
N GLU A 44 11.34 0.91 -4.84
CA GLU A 44 10.31 0.76 -5.85
C GLU A 44 9.74 -0.65 -5.83
N GLN A 45 10.58 -1.64 -5.59
CA GLN A 45 10.11 -3.01 -5.51
C GLN A 45 9.10 -3.18 -4.38
N MET A 46 9.41 -2.60 -3.22
CA MET A 46 8.50 -2.68 -2.08
C MET A 46 7.22 -1.91 -2.36
N SER A 47 7.35 -0.76 -3.01
CA SER A 47 6.20 0.05 -3.36
C SER A 47 5.26 -0.74 -4.27
N ARG A 48 5.81 -1.42 -5.26
CA ARG A 48 4.99 -2.22 -6.16
C ARG A 48 4.35 -3.40 -5.44
N ALA A 49 5.09 -4.00 -4.51
CA ALA A 49 4.55 -5.12 -3.74
C ALA A 49 3.35 -4.66 -2.92
N ILE A 50 3.46 -3.51 -2.28
CA ILE A 50 2.36 -2.97 -1.50
C ILE A 50 1.15 -2.71 -2.39
N CYS A 51 1.40 -2.08 -3.53
CA CYS A 51 0.30 -1.74 -4.42
C CYS A 51 -0.40 -2.98 -4.95
N ARG A 52 0.37 -4.01 -5.25
CA ARG A 52 -0.21 -5.23 -5.78
C ARG A 52 -0.92 -6.04 -4.71
N GLU A 53 -0.31 -6.12 -3.52
CA GLU A 53 -0.88 -6.93 -2.46
C GLU A 53 -2.17 -6.34 -1.91
N PHE A 54 -2.22 -5.02 -1.78
CA PHE A 54 -3.33 -4.35 -1.14
C PHE A 54 -4.16 -3.47 -2.07
N ASN A 55 -3.87 -3.52 -3.34
CA ASN A 55 -4.60 -2.75 -4.35
C ASN A 55 -4.50 -1.25 -4.10
N VAL A 56 -3.31 -0.80 -3.75
CA VAL A 56 -3.05 0.61 -3.47
C VAL A 56 -2.60 1.31 -4.74
N SER A 57 -2.96 2.57 -4.88
CA SER A 57 -2.55 3.36 -6.02
C SER A 57 -1.07 3.70 -5.92
N GLU A 58 -0.31 3.38 -6.97
CA GLU A 58 1.10 3.72 -6.99
C GLU A 58 1.32 5.22 -6.98
N GLU A 59 0.45 5.94 -7.66
CA GLU A 59 0.58 7.39 -7.70
C GLU A 59 0.39 7.96 -6.31
N TRP A 60 -0.62 7.52 -5.60
CA TRP A 60 -0.85 8.01 -4.25
C TRP A 60 0.32 7.67 -3.33
N LEU A 61 0.85 6.46 -3.45
CA LEU A 61 1.94 6.05 -2.58
C LEU A 61 3.20 6.86 -2.85
N LYS A 62 3.44 7.23 -4.10
CA LYS A 62 4.63 7.98 -4.46
C LYS A 62 4.48 9.47 -4.22
N THR A 63 3.35 10.03 -4.56
CA THR A 63 3.19 11.47 -4.55
C THR A 63 2.13 12.00 -3.59
N GLY A 64 1.23 11.15 -3.17
CA GLY A 64 0.13 11.59 -2.32
C GLY A 64 -1.06 12.10 -3.10
N ASP A 65 -1.00 12.07 -4.42
CA ASP A 65 -2.09 12.54 -5.24
C ASP A 65 -3.09 11.45 -5.52
N GLY A 66 -4.34 11.81 -5.60
CA GLY A 66 -5.39 10.87 -5.96
C GLY A 66 -5.88 10.05 -4.78
N GLU A 67 -6.44 8.91 -5.07
CA GLU A 67 -7.02 8.06 -4.06
C GLU A 67 -6.01 7.05 -3.55
N MET A 68 -6.12 6.70 -2.27
CA MET A 68 -5.20 5.74 -1.67
C MET A 68 -5.29 4.39 -2.36
N TYR A 69 -6.48 3.91 -2.61
CA TYR A 69 -6.67 2.62 -3.24
C TYR A 69 -6.99 2.78 -4.71
N GLN A 70 -6.53 1.83 -5.50
CA GLN A 70 -6.88 1.84 -6.90
C GLN A 70 -8.35 1.57 -7.00
N GLN A 71 -9.02 2.34 -7.81
CA GLN A 71 -10.42 2.08 -8.03
C GLN A 71 -10.51 1.01 -9.08
N LEU A 72 -11.28 0.00 -8.80
CA LEU A 72 -11.56 -0.99 -9.80
C LEU A 72 -12.35 -0.27 -10.86
N SER A 73 -11.99 -0.50 -12.09
CA SER A 73 -12.67 0.21 -13.12
C SER A 73 -14.11 -0.29 -13.15
N GLU A 74 -14.96 0.57 -13.52
CA GLU A 74 -16.32 0.21 -13.65
C GLU A 74 -16.46 -0.87 -14.64
N ASP A 75 -15.55 -0.93 -15.55
CA ASP A 75 -15.54 -1.96 -16.52
C ASP A 75 -15.55 -3.28 -15.90
N GLU A 76 -14.69 -3.48 -14.93
CA GLU A 76 -14.60 -4.76 -14.30
C GLU A 76 -15.88 -5.12 -13.64
N GLU A 77 -16.46 -4.20 -12.98
CA GLU A 77 -17.68 -4.47 -12.33
C GLU A 77 -18.75 -4.81 -13.30
N ILE A 78 -18.84 -4.05 -14.29
CA ILE A 78 -19.83 -4.27 -15.26
C ILE A 78 -19.62 -5.56 -15.91
N ALA A 79 -18.41 -5.85 -16.23
CA ALA A 79 -18.12 -7.09 -16.88
C ALA A 79 -18.57 -8.20 -15.98
N GLY A 80 -18.38 -7.98 -14.74
CA GLY A 80 -18.81 -8.98 -13.85
C GLY A 80 -20.28 -9.07 -13.87
N ILE A 81 -20.81 -8.05 -14.20
CA ILE A 81 -22.11 -8.01 -14.17
C ILE A 81 -22.75 -8.27 -15.25
N VAL A 82 -22.25 -7.95 -15.83
CA VAL A 82 -22.90 -7.94 -16.78
C VAL A 82 -22.76 -8.71 -17.22
N SER A 83 -22.53 -8.78 -16.85
CA SER A 83 -22.35 -9.17 -17.06
C SER A 83 -22.50 -9.72 -16.90
#